data_8c59028dc23fdd6e16771bee78e54c08
#
_entry.id   8c59028dc23fdd6e16771bee78e54c08
#
_cell.length_a   1.000
_cell.length_b   1.000
_cell.length_c   1.000
_cell.angle_alpha   90.00
_cell.angle_beta   90.00
_cell.angle_gamma   90.00
#
_symmetry.space_group_name_H-M   'P 1'
#
loop_
_entity.id
_entity.type
_entity.pdbx_description
1 polymer ?
#
loop_
_entity_poly.entity_id
_entity_poly.type
_entity_poly.pdbx_seq_one_letter_code
_entity_poly.pdbx_strand_id
1 'polypeptide(L)'
;MRIVLDTNVFISGIFFTGPPYQILKAWRDGKVQLLVSPSISDEYQRIGVELALQFRDGDLRPFWDLLTIQAEIVLAPTLPQVIHDDPSDDKFLDVAVAGNASYIISGDKHLLKLSEFQGIQIFKPKDFV
;
A
#
# COMPACT_ATOMS: atom_id res chain seq x y z
N MET A 1 -12.09 -1.27 -8.53
CA MET A 1 -10.69 -1.73 -8.67
C MET A 1 -10.08 -1.90 -7.29
N ARG A 2 -9.55 -3.05 -7.02
CA ARG A 2 -9.02 -3.42 -5.70
C ARG A 2 -7.50 -3.37 -5.77
N ILE A 3 -6.86 -2.61 -4.88
CA ILE A 3 -5.42 -2.36 -4.94
C ILE A 3 -4.76 -2.57 -3.57
N VAL A 4 -3.48 -2.90 -3.62
CA VAL A 4 -2.59 -2.93 -2.46
C VAL A 4 -1.47 -1.92 -2.70
N LEU A 5 -1.17 -1.10 -1.70
CA LEU A 5 -0.07 -0.14 -1.75
C LEU A 5 1.04 -0.60 -0.82
N ASP A 6 2.29 -0.61 -1.28
CA ASP A 6 3.38 -0.80 -0.35
C ASP A 6 3.48 0.44 0.57
N THR A 7 4.16 0.27 1.69
CA THR A 7 4.21 1.32 2.71
C THR A 7 4.80 2.62 2.19
N ASN A 8 5.86 2.54 1.38
CA ASN A 8 6.52 3.74 0.88
C ASN A 8 5.61 4.55 -0.05
N VAL A 9 4.81 3.88 -0.87
CA VAL A 9 3.84 4.56 -1.74
C VAL A 9 2.76 5.24 -0.92
N PHE A 10 2.20 4.55 0.07
CA PHE A 10 1.17 5.12 0.96
C PHE A 10 1.70 6.37 1.67
N ILE A 11 2.87 6.26 2.26
CA ILE A 11 3.48 7.35 3.02
C ILE A 11 3.86 8.51 2.10
N SER A 12 4.42 8.23 0.92
CA SER A 12 4.74 9.28 -0.05
C SER A 12 3.51 10.07 -0.48
N GLY A 13 2.38 9.41 -0.59
CA GLY A 13 1.12 10.08 -0.93
C GLY A 13 0.62 11.01 0.17
N ILE A 14 0.96 10.74 1.44
CA ILE A 14 0.59 11.60 2.55
C ILE A 14 1.46 12.87 2.59
N PHE A 15 2.77 12.73 2.42
CA PHE A 15 3.72 13.81 2.67
C PHE A 15 4.12 14.59 1.42
N PHE A 16 3.93 14.04 0.24
CA PHE A 16 4.39 14.65 -1.01
C PHE A 16 3.29 14.68 -2.06
N THR A 17 3.42 15.55 -3.05
CA THR A 17 2.54 15.58 -4.22
C THR A 17 3.08 14.63 -5.30
N GLY A 18 2.26 14.35 -6.32
CA GLY A 18 2.65 13.51 -7.43
C GLY A 18 1.82 12.22 -7.51
N PRO A 19 2.28 11.20 -8.24
CA PRO A 19 1.49 9.99 -8.48
C PRO A 19 1.00 9.29 -7.21
N PRO A 20 1.81 9.10 -6.14
CA PRO A 20 1.28 8.50 -4.90
C PRO A 20 0.12 9.30 -4.29
N TYR A 21 0.22 10.62 -4.29
CA TYR A 21 -0.87 11.47 -3.80
C TYR A 21 -2.13 11.30 -4.64
N GLN A 22 -2.00 11.20 -5.96
CA GLN A 22 -3.15 11.01 -6.85
C GLN A 22 -3.85 9.68 -6.60
N ILE A 23 -3.10 8.64 -6.24
CA ILE A 23 -3.67 7.35 -5.88
C ILE A 23 -4.46 7.45 -4.57
N LEU A 24 -3.92 8.11 -3.55
CA LEU A 24 -4.64 8.31 -2.29
C LEU A 24 -5.90 9.15 -2.50
N LYS A 25 -5.84 10.13 -3.39
CA LYS A 25 -7.00 10.94 -3.72
C LYS A 25 -8.08 10.10 -4.42
N ALA A 26 -7.70 9.23 -5.34
CA ALA A 26 -8.63 8.32 -6.00
C ALA A 26 -9.29 7.37 -4.99
N TRP A 27 -8.54 6.89 -4.02
CA TRP A 27 -9.08 6.07 -2.93
C TRP A 27 -10.06 6.87 -2.08
N ARG A 28 -9.70 8.09 -1.67
CA ARG A 28 -10.59 8.96 -0.92
C ARG A 28 -11.92 9.20 -1.65
N ASP A 29 -11.84 9.36 -2.97
CA ASP A 29 -12.99 9.64 -3.81
C ASP A 29 -13.79 8.38 -4.20
N GLY A 30 -13.39 7.22 -3.69
CA GLY A 30 -14.11 5.97 -3.93
C GLY A 30 -13.84 5.33 -5.29
N LYS A 31 -12.83 5.79 -6.02
CA LYS A 31 -12.52 5.26 -7.35
C LYS A 31 -11.74 3.96 -7.30
N VAL A 32 -11.01 3.73 -6.22
CA VAL A 32 -10.30 2.48 -5.97
C VAL A 32 -10.57 2.03 -4.55
N GLN A 33 -10.48 0.72 -4.30
CA GLN A 33 -10.61 0.13 -2.98
C GLN A 33 -9.23 -0.28 -2.48
N LEU A 34 -8.79 0.29 -1.36
CA LEU A 34 -7.52 -0.08 -0.74
C LEU A 34 -7.71 -1.28 0.16
N LEU A 35 -6.88 -2.30 -0.02
CA LEU A 35 -6.83 -3.49 0.82
C LEU A 35 -5.64 -3.42 1.75
N VAL A 36 -5.86 -3.74 3.02
CA VAL A 36 -4.80 -3.82 4.02
C VAL A 36 -5.02 -5.02 4.92
N SER A 37 -3.94 -5.56 5.48
CA SER A 37 -4.02 -6.46 6.63
C SER A 37 -3.75 -5.66 7.91
N PRO A 38 -4.02 -6.23 9.10
CA PRO A 38 -3.58 -5.60 10.34
C PRO A 38 -2.08 -5.28 10.33
N SER A 39 -1.26 -6.18 9.82
CA SER A 39 0.20 -5.99 9.74
C SER A 39 0.56 -4.80 8.85
N ILE A 40 -0.07 -4.67 7.69
CA ILE A 40 0.17 -3.54 6.77
C ILE A 40 -0.31 -2.24 7.39
N SER A 41 -1.49 -2.23 7.99
CA SER A 41 -2.03 -1.04 8.66
C SER A 41 -1.11 -0.57 9.79
N ASP A 42 -0.59 -1.50 10.59
CA ASP A 42 0.35 -1.18 11.66
C ASP A 42 1.65 -0.57 11.10
N GLU A 43 2.16 -1.11 10.00
CA GLU A 43 3.36 -0.58 9.37
C GLU A 43 3.12 0.83 8.81
N TYR A 44 1.99 1.08 8.16
CA TYR A 44 1.62 2.41 7.69
C TYR A 44 1.64 3.42 8.83
N GLN A 45 1.03 3.06 9.95
CA GLN A 45 0.94 3.95 11.10
C GLN A 45 2.30 4.18 11.74
N ARG A 46 3.09 3.14 11.91
CA ARG A 46 4.42 3.24 12.52
C ARG A 46 5.36 4.13 11.69
N ILE A 47 5.44 3.87 10.39
CA ILE A 47 6.30 4.64 9.50
C ILE A 47 5.78 6.07 9.33
N GLY A 48 4.46 6.25 9.27
CA GLY A 48 3.84 7.56 9.20
C GLY A 48 4.18 8.43 10.41
N VAL A 49 4.12 7.87 11.60
CA VAL A 49 4.48 8.59 12.83
C VAL A 49 5.98 8.96 12.84
N GLU A 50 6.84 8.02 12.44
CA GLU A 50 8.27 8.30 12.35
C GLU A 50 8.57 9.48 11.42
N LEU A 51 7.94 9.53 10.26
CA LEU A 51 8.15 10.60 9.29
C LEU A 51 7.50 11.92 9.73
N ALA A 52 6.37 11.86 10.43
CA ALA A 52 5.72 13.06 10.95
C ALA A 52 6.59 13.79 11.98
N LEU A 53 7.46 13.08 12.69
CA LEU A 53 8.41 13.68 13.60
C LEU A 53 9.50 14.47 12.87
N GLN A 54 9.79 14.10 11.61
CA GLN A 54 10.77 14.78 10.77
C GLN A 54 10.14 15.94 9.98
N PHE A 55 8.90 15.76 9.52
CA PHE A 55 8.15 16.74 8.74
C PHE A 55 7.03 17.29 9.61
N ARG A 56 7.26 18.41 10.28
CA ARG A 56 6.39 18.94 11.35
C ARG A 56 5.00 19.38 10.91
N ASP A 57 4.72 19.47 9.60
CA ASP A 57 3.48 20.04 9.09
C ASP A 57 2.39 18.98 8.80
N GLY A 58 2.62 17.72 9.17
CA GLY A 58 1.70 16.64 8.83
C GLY A 58 0.70 16.34 9.94
N ASP A 59 -0.58 16.67 9.72
CA ASP A 59 -1.66 16.08 10.50
C ASP A 59 -2.08 14.78 9.85
N LEU A 60 -1.74 13.67 10.51
CA LEU A 60 -2.01 12.33 9.98
C LEU A 60 -3.43 11.84 10.27
N ARG A 61 -4.19 12.53 11.15
CA ARG A 61 -5.51 12.06 11.57
C ARG A 61 -6.49 11.84 10.41
N PRO A 62 -6.57 12.74 9.40
CA PRO A 62 -7.48 12.49 8.28
C PRO A 62 -7.17 11.20 7.53
N PHE A 63 -5.89 10.83 7.42
CA PHE A 63 -5.48 9.60 6.73
C PHE A 63 -5.77 8.36 7.57
N TRP A 64 -5.57 8.43 8.89
CA TRP A 64 -5.94 7.33 9.79
C TRP A 64 -7.46 7.12 9.81
N ASP A 65 -8.23 8.19 9.82
CA ASP A 65 -9.69 8.12 9.75
C ASP A 65 -10.13 7.50 8.42
N LEU A 66 -9.53 7.92 7.32
CA LEU A 66 -9.82 7.36 6.00
C LEU A 66 -9.47 5.88 5.94
N LEU A 67 -8.34 5.49 6.51
CA LEU A 67 -7.90 4.10 6.57
C LEU A 67 -8.92 3.26 7.34
N THR A 68 -9.42 3.77 8.46
CA THR A 68 -10.41 3.08 9.29
C THR A 68 -11.74 2.90 8.57
N ILE A 69 -12.19 3.93 7.82
CA ILE A 69 -13.52 3.95 7.22
C ILE A 69 -13.53 3.32 5.83
N GLN A 70 -12.52 3.56 5.01
CA GLN A 70 -12.54 3.23 3.59
C GLN A 70 -11.55 2.14 3.16
N ALA A 71 -10.70 1.65 4.06
CA ALA A 71 -9.86 0.50 3.73
C ALA A 71 -10.61 -0.80 4.03
N GLU A 72 -10.42 -1.79 3.20
CA GLU A 72 -10.92 -3.13 3.47
C GLU A 72 -9.86 -3.93 4.21
N ILE A 73 -10.20 -4.44 5.38
CA ILE A 73 -9.27 -5.26 6.17
C ILE A 73 -9.37 -6.71 5.69
N VAL A 74 -8.23 -7.23 5.24
CA VAL A 74 -8.12 -8.61 4.75
C VAL A 74 -7.24 -9.39 5.72
N LEU A 75 -7.77 -10.48 6.28
CA LEU A 75 -7.01 -11.40 7.11
C LEU A 75 -6.41 -12.46 6.19
N ALA A 76 -5.13 -12.28 5.86
CA ALA A 76 -4.47 -13.11 4.86
C ALA A 76 -3.60 -14.17 5.55
N PRO A 77 -3.70 -15.45 5.14
CA PRO A 77 -2.74 -16.44 5.59
C PRO A 77 -1.38 -16.15 4.99
N THR A 78 -0.32 -16.53 5.71
CA THR A 78 1.04 -16.38 5.20
C THR A 78 1.28 -17.38 4.08
N LEU A 79 1.62 -16.88 2.90
CA LEU A 79 2.01 -17.71 1.75
C LEU A 79 3.47 -18.16 1.90
N PRO A 80 3.90 -19.19 1.15
CA PRO A 80 5.32 -19.50 1.08
C PRO A 80 6.13 -18.28 0.66
N GLN A 81 7.32 -18.12 1.24
CA GLN A 81 8.16 -16.95 0.96
C GLN A 81 8.48 -16.85 -0.53
N VAL A 82 8.17 -15.72 -1.14
CA VAL A 82 8.38 -15.44 -2.56
C VAL A 82 9.57 -14.52 -2.78
N ILE A 83 9.73 -13.51 -1.92
CA ILE A 83 10.81 -12.52 -2.03
C ILE A 83 11.91 -12.88 -1.05
N HIS A 84 13.02 -13.41 -1.59
CA HIS A 84 14.13 -13.87 -0.76
C HIS A 84 14.99 -12.73 -0.23
N ASP A 85 15.08 -11.62 -0.98
CA ASP A 85 15.93 -10.48 -0.61
C ASP A 85 15.30 -9.63 0.50
N ASP A 86 13.96 -9.54 0.51
CA ASP A 86 13.24 -8.79 1.53
C ASP A 86 11.91 -9.51 1.86
N PRO A 87 11.96 -10.51 2.74
CA PRO A 87 10.74 -11.25 3.11
C PRO A 87 9.63 -10.40 3.71
N SER A 88 9.97 -9.22 4.26
CA SER A 88 8.94 -8.35 4.84
C SER A 88 7.95 -7.81 3.80
N ASP A 89 8.31 -7.83 2.51
CA ASP A 89 7.43 -7.40 1.44
C ASP A 89 6.40 -8.47 1.05
N ASP A 90 6.59 -9.71 1.49
CA ASP A 90 5.65 -10.79 1.16
C ASP A 90 4.24 -10.54 1.72
N LYS A 91 4.11 -9.74 2.79
CA LYS A 91 2.78 -9.42 3.34
C LYS A 91 1.88 -8.69 2.34
N PHE A 92 2.46 -7.91 1.41
CA PHE A 92 1.69 -7.25 0.36
C PHE A 92 1.16 -8.26 -0.66
N LEU A 93 1.96 -9.26 -0.99
CA LEU A 93 1.52 -10.36 -1.85
C LEU A 93 0.43 -11.18 -1.18
N ASP A 94 0.58 -11.48 0.11
CA ASP A 94 -0.40 -12.25 0.88
C ASP A 94 -1.78 -11.58 0.83
N VAL A 95 -1.83 -10.27 1.09
CA VAL A 95 -3.08 -9.52 1.09
C VAL A 95 -3.67 -9.42 -0.33
N ALA A 96 -2.83 -9.20 -1.33
CA ALA A 96 -3.29 -9.09 -2.71
C ALA A 96 -3.95 -10.38 -3.18
N VAL A 97 -3.38 -11.52 -2.84
CA VAL A 97 -3.96 -12.83 -3.20
C VAL A 97 -5.25 -13.07 -2.42
N ALA A 98 -5.22 -12.92 -1.10
CA ALA A 98 -6.38 -13.19 -0.26
C ALA A 98 -7.56 -12.26 -0.56
N GLY A 99 -7.29 -11.01 -0.93
CA GLY A 99 -8.30 -9.99 -1.21
C GLY A 99 -8.68 -9.87 -2.67
N ASN A 100 -8.13 -10.70 -3.55
CA ASN A 100 -8.37 -10.63 -4.99
C ASN A 100 -8.06 -9.25 -5.56
N ALA A 101 -6.90 -8.71 -5.22
CA ALA A 101 -6.47 -7.42 -5.76
C ALA A 101 -6.20 -7.52 -7.26
N SER A 102 -6.44 -6.43 -7.97
CA SER A 102 -6.06 -6.31 -9.38
C SER A 102 -4.61 -5.87 -9.52
N TYR A 103 -4.15 -5.02 -8.59
CA TYR A 103 -2.82 -4.42 -8.68
C TYR A 103 -2.17 -4.28 -7.32
N ILE A 104 -0.83 -4.40 -7.32
CA ILE A 104 0.03 -3.94 -6.24
C ILE A 104 0.81 -2.76 -6.78
N ILE A 105 0.85 -1.66 -6.04
CA ILE A 105 1.56 -0.45 -6.48
C ILE A 105 2.73 -0.23 -5.53
N SER A 106 3.93 -0.21 -6.10
CA SER A 106 5.17 -0.20 -5.34
C SER A 106 6.29 0.50 -6.11
N GLY A 107 7.18 1.14 -5.37
CA GLY A 107 8.46 1.60 -5.91
C GLY A 107 9.61 0.65 -5.60
N ASP A 108 9.35 -0.43 -4.88
CA ASP A 108 10.38 -1.38 -4.46
C ASP A 108 10.80 -2.28 -5.63
N LYS A 109 12.11 -2.33 -5.86
CA LYS A 109 12.63 -3.11 -6.99
C LYS A 109 12.38 -4.60 -6.88
N HIS A 110 12.29 -5.14 -5.66
CA HIS A 110 12.07 -6.58 -5.47
C HIS A 110 10.64 -6.97 -5.85
N LEU A 111 9.65 -6.14 -5.51
CA LEU A 111 8.27 -6.34 -5.95
C LEU A 111 8.11 -6.09 -7.44
N LEU A 112 8.68 -4.99 -7.95
CA LEU A 112 8.59 -4.65 -9.38
C LEU A 112 9.25 -5.70 -10.27
N LYS A 113 10.27 -6.38 -9.78
CA LYS A 113 10.97 -7.44 -10.52
C LYS A 113 10.05 -8.62 -10.81
N LEU A 114 9.06 -8.89 -9.97
CA LEU A 114 8.06 -9.93 -10.22
C LEU A 114 7.15 -9.57 -11.38
N SER A 115 6.86 -8.29 -11.59
CA SER A 115 5.95 -7.68 -12.56
C SER A 115 4.53 -8.21 -12.52
N GLU A 116 4.34 -9.49 -12.23
CA GLU A 116 3.04 -10.14 -12.07
C GLU A 116 3.17 -11.27 -11.06
N PHE A 117 2.12 -11.48 -10.23
CA PHE A 117 2.07 -12.57 -9.28
C PHE A 117 0.64 -13.09 -9.21
N GLN A 118 0.42 -14.32 -9.67
CA GLN A 118 -0.90 -14.99 -9.66
C GLN A 118 -2.01 -14.12 -10.28
N GLY A 119 -1.72 -13.49 -11.42
CA GLY A 119 -2.67 -12.64 -12.12
C GLY A 119 -2.72 -11.20 -11.62
N ILE A 120 -2.00 -10.88 -10.54
CA ILE A 120 -1.95 -9.54 -9.97
C ILE A 120 -0.76 -8.80 -10.59
N GLN A 121 -1.02 -7.65 -11.20
CA GLN A 121 0.05 -6.85 -11.83
C GLN A 121 0.66 -5.91 -10.82
N ILE A 122 1.97 -5.69 -10.95
CA ILE A 122 2.73 -4.84 -10.02
C ILE A 122 3.27 -3.65 -10.80
N PHE A 123 2.86 -2.44 -10.41
CA PHE A 123 3.18 -1.19 -11.10
C PHE A 123 3.84 -0.19 -10.18
N LYS A 124 4.67 0.69 -10.78
CA LYS A 124 5.07 1.93 -10.10
C LYS A 124 3.88 2.88 -10.05
N PRO A 125 3.87 3.83 -9.07
CA PRO A 125 2.77 4.80 -8.98
C PRO A 125 2.54 5.57 -10.27
N LYS A 126 3.59 6.04 -10.93
CA LYS A 126 3.47 6.82 -12.17
C LYS A 126 2.87 6.03 -13.32
N ASP A 127 3.03 4.73 -13.32
CA ASP A 127 2.52 3.86 -14.38
C ASP A 127 1.06 3.47 -14.13
N PHE A 128 0.59 3.65 -12.91
CA PHE A 128 -0.78 3.34 -12.53
C PHE A 128 -1.74 4.51 -12.78
N VAL A 129 -1.28 5.74 -12.55
CA VAL A 129 -2.12 6.94 -12.73
C VAL A 129 -2.18 7.43 -14.18
#